data_3e1a562ffd48f8d0d9b05794dda3ef6a
#
_entry.id   3e1a562ffd48f8d0d9b05794dda3ef6a
#
_cell.length_a   1.000
_cell.length_b   1.000
_cell.length_c   1.000
_cell.angle_alpha   90.00
_cell.angle_beta   90.00
_cell.angle_gamma   90.00
#
_symmetry.space_group_name_H-M   'P 1'
#
loop_
_entity.id
_entity.type
_entity.pdbx_description
1 polymer ?
#
loop_
_entity_poly.entity_id
_entity_poly.type
_entity_poly.pdbx_seq_one_letter_code
_entity_poly.pdbx_strand_id
1 'polypeptide(L)'
;AYEISECLVGAEMCIRDRDETPLYSQEEAAKEKRPVEAGKFSETEKKTDAPDNSSLEERISMLQALLEKQMMQKEGMTEKVEKTLEIPVSEPKENVEPKEVPESKEEDEEDEKTKAYKELIYQQLVQNEVDEEIAKSIMDEVNRSLAKNAPLDQILANIYQKIILMLGQPYSIKSEENEKTKFIFFLGSTGVGKTTTIAKIASKLKLEKHAKIALVTADTYRIAAVEQLKTYANILSVPLEVIYSPQELGDNLEKLKQYDVCLIDTAGRSHKSKEQMKDIRALLEQIPVNERQVYLVLNAGTKYSDLQKIASVYSALTDFSLIFTKLDETSSSGIMLNMRVKTNCPLSYVTWGQNVPEDIGEMDPQRVAKKLLSDNHTN
;
A
#
# COMPACT_ATOMS: atom_id res chain seq x y z
N ALA A 1 0.27 28.01 38.31
CA ALA A 1 -0.72 29.01 37.87
C ALA A 1 -0.29 29.71 36.57
N TYR A 2 0.99 29.68 36.23
CA TYR A 2 1.50 30.31 34.99
C TYR A 2 1.47 29.37 33.78
N GLU A 3 1.51 28.07 33.96
CA GLU A 3 1.47 27.09 32.85
C GLU A 3 0.05 26.86 32.29
N ILE A 4 -0.99 27.20 33.04
CA ILE A 4 -2.38 27.03 32.55
C ILE A 4 -2.80 28.18 31.62
N SER A 5 -2.15 29.34 31.70
CA SER A 5 -2.50 30.48 30.84
C SER A 5 -1.94 30.37 29.41
N GLU A 6 -0.81 29.68 29.20
CA GLU A 6 -0.23 29.48 27.86
C GLU A 6 -0.99 28.43 27.04
N CYS A 7 -1.58 27.42 27.68
CA CYS A 7 -2.44 26.45 26.97
C CYS A 7 -3.79 27.02 26.51
N LEU A 8 -4.30 28.04 27.20
CA LEU A 8 -5.56 28.70 26.84
C LEU A 8 -5.38 29.71 25.69
N VAL A 9 -4.22 30.37 25.61
CA VAL A 9 -3.90 31.31 24.53
C VAL A 9 -3.76 30.58 23.18
N GLY A 10 -3.26 29.34 23.17
CA GLY A 10 -3.19 28.52 21.95
C GLY A 10 -4.55 28.03 21.43
N ALA A 11 -5.51 27.85 22.31
CA ALA A 11 -6.86 27.39 21.94
C ALA A 11 -7.73 28.54 21.38
N GLU A 12 -7.54 29.77 21.90
CA GLU A 12 -8.28 30.94 21.40
C GLU A 12 -7.78 31.42 20.01
N MET A 13 -6.51 31.23 19.68
CA MET A 13 -5.99 31.59 18.37
C MET A 13 -6.53 30.66 17.25
N CYS A 14 -6.80 29.40 17.54
CA CYS A 14 -7.41 28.49 16.56
C CYS A 14 -8.91 28.73 16.30
N ILE A 15 -9.60 29.45 17.20
CA ILE A 15 -11.04 29.76 17.05
C ILE A 15 -11.24 31.11 16.34
N ARG A 16 -10.28 32.05 16.44
CA ARG A 16 -10.39 33.36 15.81
C ARG A 16 -10.11 33.40 14.31
N ASP A 17 -9.38 32.45 13.78
CA ASP A 17 -9.08 32.37 12.33
C ASP A 17 -10.24 31.86 11.46
N ARG A 18 -11.40 31.55 12.03
CA ARG A 18 -12.56 31.03 11.27
C ARG A 18 -13.67 32.03 10.97
N ASP A 19 -13.69 33.21 11.57
CA ASP A 19 -14.87 34.10 11.50
C ASP A 19 -14.59 35.57 11.03
N GLU A 20 -13.45 35.89 10.45
CA GLU A 20 -13.23 37.20 9.86
C GLU A 20 -12.90 37.15 8.37
N THR A 21 -13.95 37.14 7.53
CA THR A 21 -13.85 37.61 6.14
C THR A 21 -13.77 39.14 6.13
N PRO A 22 -12.75 39.76 5.56
CA PRO A 22 -12.72 41.20 5.40
C PRO A 22 -13.70 41.62 4.30
N LEU A 23 -14.69 42.42 4.68
CA LEU A 23 -15.48 43.26 3.78
C LEU A 23 -14.54 44.25 3.09
N TYR A 24 -14.21 44.03 1.82
CA TYR A 24 -13.73 45.10 0.94
C TYR A 24 -14.87 45.57 0.04
N SER A 25 -15.15 46.85 0.20
CA SER A 25 -16.11 47.65 -0.54
C SER A 25 -15.83 47.62 -2.04
N GLN A 26 -16.90 47.39 -2.80
CA GLN A 26 -16.98 47.71 -4.22
C GLN A 26 -16.85 49.22 -4.39
N GLU A 27 -15.82 49.68 -5.08
CA GLU A 27 -15.84 50.86 -5.95
C GLU A 27 -14.52 50.94 -6.73
N GLU A 28 -14.66 51.32 -8.05
CA GLU A 28 -13.61 51.64 -9.01
C GLU A 28 -12.84 50.51 -9.71
N ALA A 29 -13.30 50.13 -10.87
CA ALA A 29 -12.54 50.13 -12.13
C ALA A 29 -13.41 49.79 -13.34
N ALA A 30 -14.03 50.79 -13.88
CA ALA A 30 -14.42 50.81 -15.28
C ALA A 30 -13.35 51.49 -16.11
N LYS A 31 -12.90 50.89 -17.23
CA LYS A 31 -12.09 51.31 -18.39
C LYS A 31 -10.76 50.57 -18.48
N GLU A 32 -10.61 49.71 -19.46
CA GLU A 32 -10.30 49.97 -20.87
C GLU A 32 -10.24 48.63 -21.64
N LYS A 33 -11.08 48.53 -22.67
CA LYS A 33 -10.96 47.55 -23.74
C LYS A 33 -10.09 48.13 -24.85
N ARG A 34 -9.09 47.42 -25.33
CA ARG A 34 -8.64 47.45 -26.73
C ARG A 34 -8.14 46.10 -27.18
N PRO A 35 -8.45 45.66 -28.42
CA PRO A 35 -8.11 44.37 -28.97
C PRO A 35 -6.75 44.42 -29.66
N VAL A 36 -6.01 43.31 -29.63
CA VAL A 36 -4.83 43.09 -30.48
C VAL A 36 -5.06 41.85 -31.35
N GLU A 37 -4.82 42.07 -32.63
CA GLU A 37 -5.07 41.19 -33.77
C GLU A 37 -4.25 39.90 -33.77
N ALA A 38 -4.85 38.91 -34.42
CA ALA A 38 -4.25 37.60 -34.75
C ALA A 38 -3.08 37.73 -35.74
N GLY A 39 -1.89 37.32 -35.33
CA GLY A 39 -0.76 37.07 -36.19
C GLY A 39 -0.67 35.55 -36.48
N LYS A 40 -0.89 35.17 -37.71
CA LYS A 40 -0.63 33.80 -38.24
C LYS A 40 0.88 33.57 -38.29
N PHE A 41 1.37 32.57 -37.58
CA PHE A 41 2.62 31.90 -37.93
C PHE A 41 2.32 30.43 -38.19
N SER A 42 2.59 30.02 -39.39
CA SER A 42 2.62 28.63 -39.83
C SER A 42 3.99 28.05 -39.53
N GLU A 43 4.06 27.10 -38.62
CA GLU A 43 5.22 26.20 -38.51
C GLU A 43 4.75 24.77 -38.71
N THR A 44 5.33 24.17 -39.71
CA THR A 44 5.24 22.75 -40.05
C THR A 44 6.05 21.94 -39.04
N GLU A 45 5.39 21.37 -38.03
CA GLU A 45 6.02 20.39 -37.19
C GLU A 45 5.84 18.98 -37.76
N LYS A 46 6.97 18.31 -37.94
CA LYS A 46 7.02 16.89 -38.25
C LYS A 46 6.48 16.12 -37.04
N LYS A 47 5.38 15.43 -37.22
CA LYS A 47 4.90 14.39 -36.27
C LYS A 47 5.93 13.26 -36.28
N THR A 48 6.63 13.12 -35.16
CA THR A 48 7.23 11.85 -34.73
C THR A 48 6.13 11.12 -33.99
N ASP A 49 5.73 9.97 -34.51
CA ASP A 49 4.76 9.08 -33.87
C ASP A 49 5.33 8.61 -32.52
N ALA A 50 4.82 9.17 -31.43
CA ALA A 50 4.97 8.59 -30.10
C ALA A 50 3.97 7.44 -29.99
N PRO A 51 4.32 6.28 -29.40
CA PRO A 51 3.40 5.16 -29.23
C PRO A 51 2.24 5.59 -28.32
N ASP A 52 1.05 5.29 -28.79
CA ASP A 52 -0.24 5.70 -28.21
C ASP A 52 -0.46 5.00 -26.86
N ASN A 53 -0.33 5.75 -25.75
CA ASN A 53 -0.46 5.23 -24.39
C ASN A 53 -1.90 4.75 -24.07
N SER A 54 -2.92 5.24 -24.78
CA SER A 54 -4.32 4.81 -24.61
C SER A 54 -4.51 3.31 -24.89
N SER A 55 -3.68 2.75 -25.77
CA SER A 55 -3.71 1.32 -26.10
C SER A 55 -3.22 0.41 -24.98
N LEU A 56 -2.38 0.93 -24.07
CA LEU A 56 -1.79 0.16 -22.97
C LEU A 56 -2.81 -0.10 -21.86
N GLU A 57 -3.60 0.90 -21.51
CA GLU A 57 -4.65 0.78 -20.48
C GLU A 57 -5.78 -0.14 -20.92
N GLU A 58 -6.21 -0.04 -22.18
CA GLU A 58 -7.20 -0.95 -22.75
C GLU A 58 -6.69 -2.39 -22.74
N ARG A 59 -5.41 -2.61 -23.05
CA ARG A 59 -4.77 -3.93 -23.03
C ARG A 59 -4.62 -4.49 -21.62
N ILE A 60 -4.25 -3.66 -20.64
CA ILE A 60 -4.20 -4.05 -19.22
C ILE A 60 -5.59 -4.43 -18.71
N SER A 61 -6.60 -3.64 -19.04
CA SER A 61 -8.00 -3.93 -18.69
C SER A 61 -8.51 -5.23 -19.32
N MET A 62 -8.14 -5.48 -20.57
CA MET A 62 -8.51 -6.71 -21.31
C MET A 62 -7.82 -7.96 -20.73
N LEU A 63 -6.54 -7.83 -20.34
CA LEU A 63 -5.80 -8.91 -19.69
C LEU A 63 -6.32 -9.23 -18.29
N GLN A 64 -6.79 -8.24 -17.54
CA GLN A 64 -7.44 -8.47 -16.25
C GLN A 64 -8.74 -9.26 -16.40
N ALA A 65 -9.59 -8.88 -17.38
CA ALA A 65 -10.81 -9.62 -17.66
C ALA A 65 -10.53 -11.07 -18.10
N LEU A 66 -9.43 -11.31 -18.83
CA LEU A 66 -8.99 -12.65 -19.22
C LEU A 66 -8.46 -13.46 -18.04
N LEU A 67 -7.70 -12.85 -17.14
CA LEU A 67 -7.17 -13.47 -15.93
C LEU A 67 -8.29 -13.82 -14.94
N GLU A 68 -9.23 -12.91 -14.71
CA GLU A 68 -10.44 -13.18 -13.91
C GLU A 68 -11.26 -14.35 -14.48
N LYS A 69 -11.41 -14.38 -15.79
CA LYS A 69 -12.12 -15.47 -16.48
C LYS A 69 -11.39 -16.82 -16.35
N GLN A 70 -10.05 -16.83 -16.38
CA GLN A 70 -9.25 -18.04 -16.16
C GLN A 70 -9.25 -18.49 -14.68
N MET A 71 -9.31 -17.57 -13.73
CA MET A 71 -9.43 -17.89 -12.31
C MET A 71 -10.81 -18.49 -12.00
N MET A 72 -11.90 -17.92 -12.51
CA MET A 72 -13.25 -18.49 -12.39
C MET A 72 -13.37 -19.88 -13.04
N GLN A 73 -12.66 -20.14 -14.12
CA GLN A 73 -12.62 -21.47 -14.75
C GLN A 73 -11.81 -22.49 -13.93
N LYS A 74 -10.78 -22.07 -13.21
CA LYS A 74 -10.00 -22.96 -12.31
C LYS A 74 -10.75 -23.32 -11.04
N GLU A 75 -11.51 -22.42 -10.45
CA GLU A 75 -12.36 -22.69 -9.29
C GLU A 75 -13.51 -23.66 -9.62
N GLY A 76 -14.02 -23.67 -10.87
CA GLY A 76 -15.02 -24.63 -11.35
C GLY A 76 -14.46 -26.01 -11.75
N MET A 77 -13.14 -26.19 -11.81
CA MET A 77 -12.50 -27.44 -12.24
C MET A 77 -11.90 -28.31 -11.11
N THR A 78 -11.93 -27.86 -9.86
CA THR A 78 -11.44 -28.65 -8.71
C THR A 78 -12.43 -29.72 -8.21
N GLU A 79 -13.65 -29.78 -8.74
CA GLU A 79 -14.64 -30.77 -8.36
C GLU A 79 -14.80 -31.98 -9.31
N LYS A 80 -14.04 -32.09 -10.40
CA LYS A 80 -14.16 -33.19 -11.36
C LYS A 80 -12.84 -33.62 -12.00
N VAL A 81 -11.89 -34.11 -11.26
CA VAL A 81 -10.84 -34.99 -11.82
C VAL A 81 -10.40 -36.02 -10.76
N GLU A 82 -11.26 -37.00 -10.48
CA GLU A 82 -10.87 -38.37 -10.13
C GLU A 82 -11.58 -39.27 -11.11
N LYS A 83 -10.96 -39.55 -12.21
CA LYS A 83 -11.02 -40.82 -12.96
C LYS A 83 -10.47 -40.67 -14.38
N THR A 84 -9.59 -41.63 -14.66
CA THR A 84 -9.22 -42.20 -15.96
C THR A 84 -7.95 -41.62 -16.62
N LEU A 85 -6.87 -42.30 -16.30
CA LEU A 85 -5.68 -42.49 -17.14
C LEU A 85 -6.01 -43.46 -18.26
N GLU A 86 -5.74 -43.09 -19.50
CA GLU A 86 -5.29 -44.02 -20.56
C GLU A 86 -4.74 -43.21 -21.75
N ILE A 87 -3.48 -43.46 -22.08
CA ILE A 87 -2.72 -42.89 -23.20
C ILE A 87 -2.85 -43.86 -24.37
N PRO A 88 -2.97 -43.38 -25.60
CA PRO A 88 -2.36 -44.09 -26.72
C PRO A 88 -1.31 -43.22 -27.44
N VAL A 89 -0.14 -43.79 -27.53
CA VAL A 89 0.99 -43.42 -28.37
C VAL A 89 0.67 -43.72 -29.83
N SER A 90 0.94 -42.80 -30.74
CA SER A 90 1.15 -43.11 -32.15
C SER A 90 2.22 -42.22 -32.76
N GLU A 91 3.16 -42.89 -33.38
CA GLU A 91 4.41 -42.43 -33.98
C GLU A 91 4.23 -41.67 -35.35
N PRO A 92 5.34 -41.18 -35.96
CA PRO A 92 5.36 -40.02 -36.83
C PRO A 92 5.39 -40.38 -38.34
N LYS A 93 4.99 -39.46 -39.20
CA LYS A 93 5.34 -39.48 -40.64
C LYS A 93 5.70 -38.11 -41.18
N GLU A 94 6.94 -37.98 -41.55
CA GLU A 94 7.58 -37.55 -42.83
C GLU A 94 7.28 -36.21 -43.45
N ASN A 95 8.38 -35.47 -43.53
CA ASN A 95 8.93 -34.63 -44.66
C ASN A 95 7.96 -33.76 -45.48
N VAL A 96 8.12 -32.46 -45.32
CA VAL A 96 8.04 -31.49 -46.43
C VAL A 96 9.22 -30.51 -46.30
N GLU A 97 9.98 -30.35 -47.38
CA GLU A 97 11.13 -29.47 -47.55
C GLU A 97 10.76 -27.97 -47.36
N PRO A 98 11.68 -27.14 -46.85
CA PRO A 98 11.41 -25.70 -46.65
C PRO A 98 11.62 -24.91 -47.94
N LYS A 99 10.64 -24.10 -48.29
CA LYS A 99 10.86 -22.98 -49.21
C LYS A 99 11.34 -21.78 -48.40
N GLU A 100 12.53 -21.31 -48.75
CA GLU A 100 13.09 -20.06 -48.25
C GLU A 100 12.21 -18.88 -48.62
N VAL A 101 11.76 -18.12 -47.59
CA VAL A 101 11.16 -16.81 -47.69
C VAL A 101 12.08 -15.85 -46.94
N PRO A 102 12.30 -14.62 -47.37
CA PRO A 102 13.30 -13.73 -46.77
C PRO A 102 12.78 -13.15 -45.43
N GLU A 103 13.22 -13.80 -44.34
CA GLU A 103 12.80 -13.52 -42.96
C GLU A 103 13.52 -12.36 -42.23
N SER A 104 14.51 -11.69 -42.86
CA SER A 104 15.48 -10.89 -42.10
C SER A 104 15.10 -9.43 -41.80
N LYS A 105 13.99 -8.89 -42.33
CA LYS A 105 13.61 -7.50 -42.04
C LYS A 105 12.46 -7.33 -41.05
N GLU A 106 11.56 -8.29 -41.00
CA GLU A 106 10.42 -8.26 -40.06
C GLU A 106 10.87 -8.66 -38.65
N GLU A 107 11.79 -9.59 -38.50
CA GLU A 107 12.34 -10.01 -37.21
C GLU A 107 13.12 -8.88 -36.51
N ASP A 108 13.90 -8.09 -37.24
CA ASP A 108 14.67 -6.97 -36.68
C ASP A 108 13.76 -5.83 -36.21
N GLU A 109 12.63 -5.55 -36.89
CA GLU A 109 11.66 -4.54 -36.52
C GLU A 109 10.79 -4.98 -35.29
N GLU A 110 10.45 -6.25 -35.17
CA GLU A 110 9.75 -6.78 -33.97
C GLU A 110 10.65 -6.79 -32.75
N ASP A 111 11.93 -7.11 -32.88
CA ASP A 111 12.91 -7.04 -31.80
C ASP A 111 13.13 -5.60 -31.29
N GLU A 112 13.15 -4.60 -32.17
CA GLU A 112 13.25 -3.19 -31.77
C GLU A 112 11.99 -2.69 -31.05
N LYS A 113 10.79 -3.04 -31.51
CA LYS A 113 9.52 -2.71 -30.84
C LYS A 113 9.43 -3.35 -29.45
N THR A 114 9.84 -4.60 -29.34
CA THR A 114 9.86 -5.33 -28.06
C THR A 114 10.83 -4.69 -27.07
N LYS A 115 12.01 -4.26 -27.50
CA LYS A 115 12.98 -3.53 -26.66
C LYS A 115 12.44 -2.19 -26.21
N ALA A 116 11.87 -1.41 -27.12
CA ALA A 116 11.27 -0.11 -26.80
C ALA A 116 10.12 -0.25 -25.78
N TYR A 117 9.29 -1.29 -25.92
CA TYR A 117 8.20 -1.57 -24.98
C TYR A 117 8.69 -1.95 -23.57
N LYS A 118 9.71 -2.80 -23.50
CA LYS A 118 10.36 -3.16 -22.23
C LYS A 118 10.96 -1.94 -21.53
N GLU A 119 11.60 -1.06 -22.28
CA GLU A 119 12.17 0.19 -21.77
C GLU A 119 11.06 1.12 -21.25
N LEU A 120 9.94 1.22 -21.98
CA LEU A 120 8.78 2.00 -21.52
C LEU A 120 8.26 1.49 -20.18
N ILE A 121 8.08 0.18 -20.03
CA ILE A 121 7.63 -0.41 -18.75
C ILE A 121 8.65 -0.17 -17.64
N TYR A 122 9.94 -0.30 -17.92
CA TYR A 122 10.99 0.01 -16.95
C TYR A 122 10.89 1.46 -16.47
N GLN A 123 10.77 2.40 -17.40
CA GLN A 123 10.61 3.82 -17.07
C GLN A 123 9.33 4.08 -16.29
N GLN A 124 8.24 3.39 -16.62
CA GLN A 124 6.97 3.47 -15.89
C GLN A 124 7.12 3.02 -14.42
N LEU A 125 7.82 1.91 -14.18
CA LEU A 125 8.12 1.45 -12.82
C LEU A 125 8.94 2.48 -12.05
N VAL A 126 9.98 3.06 -12.66
CA VAL A 126 10.83 4.09 -12.04
C VAL A 126 10.05 5.38 -11.78
N GLN A 127 9.19 5.82 -12.69
CA GLN A 127 8.30 6.97 -12.49
C GLN A 127 7.31 6.75 -11.33
N ASN A 128 6.88 5.52 -11.11
CA ASN A 128 6.09 5.13 -9.95
C ASN A 128 6.92 4.91 -8.68
N GLU A 129 8.16 5.43 -8.65
CA GLU A 129 9.12 5.34 -7.55
C GLU A 129 9.49 3.90 -7.14
N VAL A 130 9.41 2.94 -8.05
CA VAL A 130 10.04 1.65 -7.84
C VAL A 130 11.55 1.84 -7.87
N ASP A 131 12.24 1.27 -6.90
CA ASP A 131 13.71 1.31 -6.82
C ASP A 131 14.33 0.72 -8.10
N GLU A 132 15.34 1.39 -8.67
CA GLU A 132 15.93 1.00 -9.94
C GLU A 132 16.51 -0.42 -9.93
N GLU A 133 17.07 -0.87 -8.80
CA GLU A 133 17.61 -2.24 -8.68
C GLU A 133 16.47 -3.26 -8.73
N ILE A 134 15.32 -2.94 -8.13
CA ILE A 134 14.12 -3.78 -8.14
C ILE A 134 13.53 -3.81 -9.55
N ALA A 135 13.36 -2.64 -10.19
CA ALA A 135 12.85 -2.55 -11.54
C ALA A 135 13.73 -3.34 -12.54
N LYS A 136 15.06 -3.20 -12.46
CA LYS A 136 16.02 -3.99 -13.26
C LYS A 136 15.89 -5.50 -12.99
N SER A 137 15.78 -5.90 -11.72
CA SER A 137 15.61 -7.31 -11.35
C SER A 137 14.33 -7.91 -11.95
N ILE A 138 13.23 -7.17 -11.98
CA ILE A 138 11.98 -7.59 -12.63
C ILE A 138 12.21 -7.78 -14.13
N MET A 139 12.82 -6.80 -14.80
CA MET A 139 13.07 -6.87 -16.26
C MET A 139 14.03 -7.99 -16.64
N ASP A 140 15.08 -8.21 -15.86
CA ASP A 140 16.06 -9.28 -16.08
C ASP A 140 15.44 -10.67 -15.93
N GLU A 141 14.51 -10.84 -14.98
CA GLU A 141 13.83 -12.12 -14.78
C GLU A 141 12.85 -12.40 -15.93
N VAL A 142 12.11 -11.38 -16.37
CA VAL A 142 11.24 -11.49 -17.55
C VAL A 142 12.01 -11.83 -18.80
N ASN A 143 13.18 -11.19 -19.00
CA ASN A 143 14.07 -11.49 -20.13
C ASN A 143 14.62 -12.93 -20.11
N ARG A 144 14.79 -13.52 -18.91
CA ARG A 144 15.23 -14.91 -18.75
C ARG A 144 14.11 -15.92 -18.91
N SER A 145 12.88 -15.55 -18.56
CA SER A 145 11.73 -16.46 -18.56
C SER A 145 11.00 -16.54 -19.90
N LEU A 146 11.18 -15.54 -20.76
CA LEU A 146 10.48 -15.46 -22.05
C LEU A 146 11.42 -15.66 -23.23
N ALA A 147 10.89 -16.21 -24.33
CA ALA A 147 11.58 -16.24 -25.62
C ALA A 147 11.84 -14.80 -26.12
N LYS A 148 12.87 -14.63 -26.97
CA LYS A 148 13.22 -13.31 -27.50
C LYS A 148 12.05 -12.64 -28.23
N ASN A 149 11.24 -13.41 -28.94
CA ASN A 149 10.11 -12.95 -29.74
C ASN A 149 8.77 -13.17 -29.02
N ALA A 150 8.73 -13.05 -27.68
CA ALA A 150 7.48 -13.18 -26.95
C ALA A 150 6.53 -12.02 -27.26
N PRO A 151 5.24 -12.27 -27.48
CA PRO A 151 4.24 -11.21 -27.70
C PRO A 151 4.22 -10.20 -26.55
N LEU A 152 3.99 -8.92 -26.85
CA LEU A 152 3.97 -7.83 -25.88
C LEU A 152 3.00 -8.09 -24.70
N ASP A 153 1.85 -8.70 -24.99
CA ASP A 153 0.87 -9.07 -23.96
C ASP A 153 1.41 -10.11 -22.98
N GLN A 154 2.22 -11.05 -23.48
CA GLN A 154 2.87 -12.05 -22.63
C GLN A 154 3.97 -11.42 -21.75
N ILE A 155 4.70 -10.45 -22.27
CA ILE A 155 5.70 -9.69 -21.50
C ILE A 155 5.01 -8.94 -20.38
N LEU A 156 3.96 -8.18 -20.67
CA LEU A 156 3.20 -7.43 -19.67
C LEU A 156 2.59 -8.33 -18.61
N ALA A 157 1.97 -9.46 -19.02
CA ALA A 157 1.40 -10.44 -18.11
C ALA A 157 2.45 -11.04 -17.15
N ASN A 158 3.65 -11.34 -17.65
CA ASN A 158 4.74 -11.85 -16.81
C ASN A 158 5.24 -10.79 -15.80
N ILE A 159 5.41 -9.53 -16.24
CA ILE A 159 5.79 -8.43 -15.33
C ILE A 159 4.73 -8.24 -14.25
N TYR A 160 3.45 -8.20 -14.64
CA TYR A 160 2.33 -8.09 -13.72
C TYR A 160 2.30 -9.22 -12.68
N GLN A 161 2.41 -10.46 -13.12
CA GLN A 161 2.47 -11.64 -12.23
C GLN A 161 3.69 -11.59 -11.32
N LYS A 162 4.85 -11.16 -11.84
CA LYS A 162 6.07 -11.03 -11.04
C LYS A 162 5.90 -10.01 -9.93
N ILE A 163 5.33 -8.85 -10.21
CA ILE A 163 5.05 -7.81 -9.20
C ILE A 163 4.11 -8.37 -8.11
N ILE A 164 3.04 -9.08 -8.50
CA ILE A 164 2.11 -9.70 -7.55
C ILE A 164 2.83 -10.71 -6.64
N LEU A 165 3.68 -11.56 -7.22
CA LEU A 165 4.46 -12.54 -6.45
C LEU A 165 5.43 -11.87 -5.48
N MET A 166 6.06 -10.77 -5.88
CA MET A 166 6.97 -10.00 -5.03
C MET A 166 6.24 -9.29 -3.88
N LEU A 167 5.05 -8.75 -4.13
CA LEU A 167 4.20 -8.15 -3.09
C LEU A 167 3.72 -9.20 -2.08
N GLY A 168 3.41 -10.40 -2.55
CA GLY A 168 2.88 -11.49 -1.75
C GLY A 168 1.45 -11.28 -1.30
N GLN A 169 0.94 -12.20 -0.50
CA GLN A 169 -0.41 -12.12 0.07
C GLN A 169 -0.42 -11.19 1.30
N PRO A 170 -1.49 -10.41 1.51
CA PRO A 170 -1.62 -9.57 2.70
C PRO A 170 -1.71 -10.41 3.97
N TYR A 171 -1.04 -9.95 5.01
CA TYR A 171 -1.09 -10.56 6.34
C TYR A 171 -1.99 -9.75 7.25
N SER A 172 -3.28 -10.03 7.20
CA SER A 172 -4.32 -9.35 7.96
C SER A 172 -4.64 -10.02 9.30
N ILE A 173 -5.38 -9.30 10.14
CA ILE A 173 -5.85 -9.81 11.42
C ILE A 173 -6.93 -10.87 11.17
N LYS A 174 -6.66 -12.11 11.56
CA LYS A 174 -7.64 -13.17 11.56
C LYS A 174 -8.23 -13.27 12.97
N SER A 175 -9.53 -13.16 13.06
CA SER A 175 -10.31 -13.39 14.26
C SER A 175 -11.11 -14.68 14.03
N GLU A 176 -10.65 -15.79 14.60
CA GLU A 176 -11.37 -17.07 14.56
C GLU A 176 -12.01 -17.30 15.93
N GLU A 177 -13.28 -17.74 15.93
CA GLU A 177 -13.98 -18.07 17.17
C GLU A 177 -13.26 -19.23 17.87
N ASN A 178 -13.02 -19.07 19.18
CA ASN A 178 -12.31 -20.04 20.06
C ASN A 178 -10.77 -20.09 19.94
N GLU A 179 -10.12 -19.17 19.26
CA GLU A 179 -8.67 -19.00 19.39
C GLU A 179 -8.29 -18.20 20.65
N LYS A 180 -7.01 -18.29 21.03
CA LYS A 180 -6.44 -17.46 22.09
C LYS A 180 -6.49 -15.99 21.71
N THR A 181 -6.67 -15.10 22.68
CA THR A 181 -6.61 -13.66 22.53
C THR A 181 -5.39 -13.24 21.74
N LYS A 182 -5.59 -12.44 20.68
CA LYS A 182 -4.50 -11.85 19.88
C LYS A 182 -4.22 -10.44 20.36
N PHE A 183 -2.98 -10.22 20.79
CA PHE A 183 -2.51 -8.89 21.20
C PHE A 183 -1.78 -8.24 20.03
N ILE A 184 -2.30 -7.13 19.53
CA ILE A 184 -1.86 -6.50 18.29
C ILE A 184 -1.26 -5.14 18.59
N PHE A 185 0.05 -5.02 18.40
CA PHE A 185 0.81 -3.80 18.64
C PHE A 185 0.95 -2.97 17.36
N PHE A 186 0.72 -1.68 17.49
CA PHE A 186 0.94 -0.71 16.41
C PHE A 186 2.14 0.17 16.74
N LEU A 187 3.23 -0.07 16.05
CA LEU A 187 4.50 0.65 16.19
C LEU A 187 4.66 1.68 15.07
N GLY A 188 5.50 2.67 15.25
CA GLY A 188 5.83 3.66 14.22
C GLY A 188 6.03 5.05 14.77
N SER A 189 6.51 5.95 13.91
CA SER A 189 6.82 7.34 14.25
C SER A 189 5.58 8.15 14.65
N THR A 190 5.79 9.33 15.23
CA THR A 190 4.70 10.27 15.52
C THR A 190 4.04 10.75 14.23
N GLY A 191 2.72 10.89 14.22
CA GLY A 191 1.97 11.45 13.10
C GLY A 191 1.76 10.54 11.90
N VAL A 192 2.22 9.28 11.95
CA VAL A 192 2.00 8.31 10.85
C VAL A 192 0.58 7.73 10.80
N GLY A 193 -0.31 8.09 11.72
CA GLY A 193 -1.71 7.65 11.70
C GLY A 193 -2.01 6.38 12.51
N LYS A 194 -1.17 5.98 13.50
CA LYS A 194 -1.40 4.77 14.31
C LYS A 194 -2.80 4.74 14.96
N THR A 195 -3.11 5.73 15.78
CA THR A 195 -4.38 5.82 16.52
C THR A 195 -5.59 5.79 15.59
N THR A 196 -5.53 6.50 14.45
CA THR A 196 -6.61 6.50 13.45
C THR A 196 -6.73 5.13 12.75
N THR A 197 -5.60 4.48 12.46
CA THR A 197 -5.59 3.13 11.86
C THR A 197 -6.19 2.10 12.82
N ILE A 198 -5.86 2.20 14.12
CA ILE A 198 -6.45 1.35 15.17
C ILE A 198 -7.97 1.53 15.21
N ALA A 199 -8.45 2.77 15.19
CA ALA A 199 -9.89 3.05 15.17
C ALA A 199 -10.60 2.43 13.96
N LYS A 200 -10.00 2.53 12.76
CA LYS A 200 -10.53 1.90 11.54
C LYS A 200 -10.56 0.38 11.62
N ILE A 201 -9.48 -0.24 12.09
CA ILE A 201 -9.39 -1.70 12.27
C ILE A 201 -10.39 -2.16 13.34
N ALA A 202 -10.45 -1.47 14.49
CA ALA A 202 -11.41 -1.77 15.56
C ALA A 202 -12.84 -1.75 15.05
N SER A 203 -13.20 -0.71 14.29
CA SER A 203 -14.54 -0.60 13.69
C SER A 203 -14.85 -1.78 12.77
N LYS A 204 -13.94 -2.16 11.89
CA LYS A 204 -14.13 -3.31 10.98
C LYS A 204 -14.26 -4.63 11.74
N LEU A 205 -13.38 -4.88 12.72
CA LEU A 205 -13.45 -6.10 13.52
C LEU A 205 -14.75 -6.19 14.31
N LYS A 206 -15.22 -5.07 14.85
CA LYS A 206 -16.47 -5.02 15.63
C LYS A 206 -17.71 -5.16 14.76
N LEU A 207 -17.76 -4.43 13.62
CA LEU A 207 -18.98 -4.34 12.80
C LEU A 207 -19.09 -5.50 11.80
N GLU A 208 -17.98 -5.89 11.16
CA GLU A 208 -17.99 -6.91 10.11
C GLU A 208 -17.76 -8.33 10.67
N LYS A 209 -16.87 -8.47 11.67
CA LYS A 209 -16.49 -9.78 12.22
C LYS A 209 -17.13 -10.08 13.58
N HIS A 210 -17.90 -9.13 14.15
CA HIS A 210 -18.53 -9.24 15.46
C HIS A 210 -17.59 -9.66 16.61
N ALA A 211 -16.28 -9.39 16.43
CA ALA A 211 -15.26 -9.77 17.39
C ALA A 211 -15.42 -9.02 18.72
N LYS A 212 -15.11 -9.68 19.83
CA LYS A 212 -14.95 -9.04 21.14
C LYS A 212 -13.59 -8.38 21.20
N ILE A 213 -13.54 -7.06 21.13
CA ILE A 213 -12.28 -6.30 21.10
C ILE A 213 -12.12 -5.46 22.36
N ALA A 214 -10.86 -5.25 22.75
CA ALA A 214 -10.45 -4.24 23.70
C ALA A 214 -9.40 -3.31 23.06
N LEU A 215 -9.46 -2.03 23.40
CA LEU A 215 -8.47 -1.05 23.06
C LEU A 215 -7.53 -0.85 24.24
N VAL A 216 -6.26 -0.73 23.97
CA VAL A 216 -5.22 -0.45 24.97
C VAL A 216 -4.38 0.70 24.44
N THR A 217 -4.08 1.71 25.26
CA THR A 217 -3.13 2.76 24.87
C THR A 217 -2.00 2.89 25.87
N ALA A 218 -0.78 2.90 25.35
CA ALA A 218 0.45 3.26 26.04
C ALA A 218 0.97 4.63 25.58
N ASP A 219 0.24 5.38 24.74
CA ASP A 219 0.58 6.75 24.33
C ASP A 219 0.06 7.78 25.33
N THR A 220 0.52 7.69 26.56
CA THR A 220 0.09 8.57 27.68
C THR A 220 0.71 9.95 27.63
N TYR A 221 1.75 10.16 26.81
CA TYR A 221 2.37 11.47 26.65
C TYR A 221 1.50 12.45 25.85
N ARG A 222 0.60 11.95 25.02
CA ARG A 222 -0.27 12.74 24.17
C ARG A 222 -1.71 12.66 24.67
N ILE A 223 -2.08 13.55 25.58
CA ILE A 223 -3.43 13.60 26.16
C ILE A 223 -4.51 13.59 25.08
N ALA A 224 -4.34 14.38 24.03
CA ALA A 224 -5.28 14.42 22.91
C ALA A 224 -5.42 13.06 22.18
N ALA A 225 -4.36 12.25 22.09
CA ALA A 225 -4.43 10.94 21.46
C ALA A 225 -5.25 9.94 22.34
N VAL A 226 -5.05 9.99 23.65
CA VAL A 226 -5.86 9.18 24.60
C VAL A 226 -7.34 9.56 24.49
N GLU A 227 -7.68 10.85 24.51
CA GLU A 227 -9.08 11.31 24.41
C GLU A 227 -9.69 10.97 23.04
N GLN A 228 -8.90 11.04 21.96
CA GLN A 228 -9.32 10.61 20.62
C GLN A 228 -9.66 9.11 20.62
N LEU A 229 -8.77 8.25 21.14
CA LEU A 229 -9.01 6.82 21.19
C LEU A 229 -10.19 6.46 22.09
N LYS A 230 -10.38 7.20 23.21
CA LYS A 230 -11.51 7.08 24.11
C LYS A 230 -12.85 7.42 23.43
N THR A 231 -12.85 8.43 22.58
CA THR A 231 -14.01 8.78 21.76
C THR A 231 -14.40 7.62 20.84
N TYR A 232 -13.44 7.02 20.14
CA TYR A 232 -13.71 5.83 19.31
C TYR A 232 -14.16 4.62 20.13
N ALA A 233 -13.55 4.38 21.30
CA ALA A 233 -13.94 3.31 22.19
C ALA A 233 -15.40 3.44 22.62
N ASN A 234 -15.83 4.65 22.97
CA ASN A 234 -17.22 4.95 23.34
C ASN A 234 -18.19 4.74 22.17
N ILE A 235 -17.86 5.24 20.97
CA ILE A 235 -18.69 5.06 19.75
C ILE A 235 -18.89 3.56 19.46
N LEU A 236 -17.80 2.79 19.55
CA LEU A 236 -17.82 1.35 19.28
C LEU A 236 -18.37 0.50 20.45
N SER A 237 -18.60 1.12 21.60
CA SER A 237 -18.97 0.43 22.85
C SER A 237 -17.99 -0.70 23.19
N VAL A 238 -16.69 -0.37 23.17
CA VAL A 238 -15.58 -1.27 23.52
C VAL A 238 -14.79 -0.66 24.68
N PRO A 239 -14.17 -1.49 25.56
CA PRO A 239 -13.35 -0.97 26.64
C PRO A 239 -12.05 -0.35 26.13
N LEU A 240 -11.57 0.65 26.83
CA LEU A 240 -10.26 1.24 26.67
C LEU A 240 -9.48 1.15 27.99
N GLU A 241 -8.32 0.53 27.96
CA GLU A 241 -7.37 0.50 29.06
C GLU A 241 -6.21 1.47 28.75
N VAL A 242 -5.91 2.35 29.70
CA VAL A 242 -4.77 3.27 29.62
C VAL A 242 -3.64 2.70 30.46
N ILE A 243 -2.46 2.50 29.88
CA ILE A 243 -1.31 1.86 30.51
C ILE A 243 -0.18 2.88 30.62
N TYR A 244 0.30 3.09 31.82
CA TYR A 244 1.38 4.03 32.12
C TYR A 244 2.75 3.37 32.22
N SER A 245 2.79 2.05 32.42
CA SER A 245 4.04 1.29 32.48
C SER A 245 3.90 -0.08 31.77
N PRO A 246 5.00 -0.68 31.29
CA PRO A 246 4.94 -2.02 30.71
C PRO A 246 4.38 -3.06 31.69
N GLN A 247 4.66 -2.95 32.96
CA GLN A 247 4.19 -3.87 34.01
C GLN A 247 2.66 -3.86 34.12
N GLU A 248 2.02 -2.69 34.02
CA GLU A 248 0.56 -2.59 34.02
C GLU A 248 -0.10 -3.38 32.89
N LEU A 249 0.56 -3.51 31.71
CA LEU A 249 0.07 -4.40 30.67
C LEU A 249 0.08 -5.86 31.12
N GLY A 250 1.17 -6.28 31.79
CA GLY A 250 1.30 -7.61 32.36
C GLY A 250 0.23 -7.90 33.42
N ASP A 251 0.01 -6.97 34.32
CA ASP A 251 -0.99 -7.10 35.40
C ASP A 251 -2.45 -7.17 34.87
N ASN A 252 -2.71 -6.52 33.73
CA ASN A 252 -4.02 -6.53 33.09
C ASN A 252 -4.26 -7.70 32.13
N LEU A 253 -3.28 -8.60 31.89
CA LEU A 253 -3.39 -9.67 30.90
C LEU A 253 -4.60 -10.57 31.11
N GLU A 254 -4.86 -11.00 32.35
CA GLU A 254 -5.98 -11.90 32.65
C GLU A 254 -7.35 -11.24 32.33
N LYS A 255 -7.45 -9.93 32.52
CA LYS A 255 -8.64 -9.15 32.15
C LYS A 255 -8.74 -9.04 30.62
N LEU A 256 -7.62 -8.85 29.94
CA LEU A 256 -7.60 -8.68 28.49
C LEU A 256 -7.81 -9.99 27.74
N LYS A 257 -7.48 -11.14 28.32
CA LYS A 257 -7.69 -12.48 27.72
C LYS A 257 -9.17 -12.88 27.54
N GLN A 258 -10.10 -12.10 28.06
CA GLN A 258 -11.54 -12.33 27.79
C GLN A 258 -12.03 -11.78 26.44
N TYR A 259 -11.15 -11.08 25.70
CA TYR A 259 -11.42 -10.52 24.38
C TYR A 259 -10.73 -11.36 23.28
N ASP A 260 -11.30 -11.37 22.09
CA ASP A 260 -10.71 -12.08 20.96
C ASP A 260 -9.47 -11.34 20.45
N VAL A 261 -9.54 -10.00 20.43
CA VAL A 261 -8.48 -9.14 19.94
C VAL A 261 -8.27 -7.93 20.85
N CYS A 262 -7.03 -7.69 21.26
CA CYS A 262 -6.60 -6.50 21.97
C CYS A 262 -5.73 -5.63 21.05
N LEU A 263 -6.19 -4.43 20.69
CA LEU A 263 -5.45 -3.49 19.85
C LEU A 263 -4.69 -2.50 20.73
N ILE A 264 -3.37 -2.48 20.61
CA ILE A 264 -2.48 -1.75 21.50
C ILE A 264 -1.82 -0.59 20.73
N ASP A 265 -2.27 0.64 21.07
CA ASP A 265 -1.66 1.88 20.57
C ASP A 265 -0.39 2.20 21.38
N THR A 266 0.72 2.35 20.67
CA THR A 266 1.98 2.74 21.30
C THR A 266 2.30 4.21 21.01
N ALA A 267 3.02 4.84 21.93
CA ALA A 267 3.52 6.19 21.72
C ALA A 267 4.32 6.26 20.41
N GLY A 268 4.03 7.28 19.61
CA GLY A 268 4.82 7.60 18.43
C GLY A 268 6.23 8.00 18.88
N ARG A 269 7.21 7.17 18.56
CA ARG A 269 8.58 7.35 19.01
C ARG A 269 9.53 7.65 17.86
N SER A 270 10.53 8.47 18.13
CA SER A 270 11.61 8.66 17.19
C SER A 270 12.51 7.41 17.19
N HIS A 271 12.69 6.80 16.00
CA HIS A 271 13.62 5.67 15.83
C HIS A 271 15.08 6.00 16.22
N LYS A 272 15.39 7.27 16.47
CA LYS A 272 16.73 7.75 16.89
C LYS A 272 16.97 7.65 18.40
N SER A 273 15.92 7.49 19.23
CA SER A 273 16.05 7.45 20.70
C SER A 273 16.17 6.02 21.21
N LYS A 274 17.34 5.68 21.76
CA LYS A 274 17.62 4.36 22.36
C LYS A 274 16.73 4.06 23.58
N GLU A 275 16.41 5.06 24.39
CA GLU A 275 15.54 4.90 25.56
C GLU A 275 14.12 4.51 25.14
N GLN A 276 13.60 5.21 24.15
CA GLN A 276 12.27 4.93 23.61
C GLN A 276 12.17 3.53 23.01
N MET A 277 13.24 3.01 22.42
CA MET A 277 13.27 1.63 21.91
C MET A 277 13.29 0.59 23.06
N LYS A 278 13.90 0.92 24.21
CA LYS A 278 13.82 0.06 25.41
C LYS A 278 12.41 -0.04 25.96
N ASP A 279 11.68 1.08 26.02
CA ASP A 279 10.27 1.09 26.49
C ASP A 279 9.38 0.20 25.60
N ILE A 280 9.53 0.32 24.27
CA ILE A 280 8.78 -0.53 23.33
C ILE A 280 9.14 -2.00 23.51
N ARG A 281 10.43 -2.33 23.70
CA ARG A 281 10.87 -3.70 23.96
C ARG A 281 10.24 -4.24 25.23
N ALA A 282 10.31 -3.50 26.34
CA ALA A 282 9.74 -3.89 27.62
C ALA A 282 8.23 -4.11 27.53
N LEU A 283 7.53 -3.30 26.71
CA LEU A 283 6.10 -3.46 26.47
C LEU A 283 5.80 -4.74 25.67
N LEU A 284 6.56 -5.01 24.62
CA LEU A 284 6.43 -6.23 23.81
C LEU A 284 6.73 -7.50 24.63
N GLU A 285 7.69 -7.45 25.53
CA GLU A 285 8.09 -8.59 26.36
C GLU A 285 7.02 -9.03 27.37
N GLN A 286 6.01 -8.19 27.65
CA GLN A 286 4.86 -8.58 28.50
C GLN A 286 3.95 -9.63 27.85
N ILE A 287 3.99 -9.75 26.51
CA ILE A 287 3.13 -10.69 25.77
C ILE A 287 4.00 -11.74 25.09
N PRO A 288 3.71 -13.05 25.24
CA PRO A 288 4.40 -14.11 24.52
C PRO A 288 4.39 -13.91 23.01
N VAL A 289 5.46 -14.29 22.31
CA VAL A 289 5.64 -14.08 20.88
C VAL A 289 4.50 -14.71 20.06
N ASN A 290 4.02 -15.87 20.46
CA ASN A 290 2.95 -16.62 19.80
C ASN A 290 1.53 -16.05 20.04
N GLU A 291 1.36 -15.13 20.98
CA GLU A 291 0.10 -14.47 21.31
C GLU A 291 0.08 -13.02 20.81
N ARG A 292 1.22 -12.50 20.32
CA ARG A 292 1.32 -11.12 19.80
C ARG A 292 1.51 -11.06 18.30
N GLN A 293 0.95 -10.02 17.71
CA GLN A 293 1.18 -9.61 16.34
C GLN A 293 1.60 -8.14 16.34
N VAL A 294 2.56 -7.80 15.50
CA VAL A 294 3.11 -6.44 15.47
C VAL A 294 2.96 -5.86 14.08
N TYR A 295 2.45 -4.64 14.02
CA TYR A 295 2.39 -3.85 12.81
C TYR A 295 3.30 -2.63 12.91
N LEU A 296 4.16 -2.45 11.93
CA LEU A 296 4.89 -1.21 11.73
C LEU A 296 4.10 -0.32 10.78
N VAL A 297 3.59 0.79 11.33
CA VAL A 297 2.79 1.77 10.58
C VAL A 297 3.71 2.81 9.97
N LEU A 298 3.66 2.94 8.66
CA LEU A 298 4.50 3.83 7.85
C LEU A 298 3.63 4.78 7.02
N ASN A 299 4.03 6.04 6.92
CA ASN A 299 3.41 6.99 6.00
C ASN A 299 3.99 6.79 4.59
N ALA A 300 3.12 6.57 3.60
CA ALA A 300 3.51 6.30 2.22
C ALA A 300 4.26 7.48 1.56
N GLY A 301 3.99 8.72 1.96
CA GLY A 301 4.70 9.91 1.48
C GLY A 301 6.08 10.13 2.11
N THR A 302 6.58 9.22 2.97
CA THR A 302 7.91 9.34 3.56
C THR A 302 8.98 8.83 2.60
N LYS A 303 10.13 9.53 2.53
CA LYS A 303 11.26 9.12 1.70
C LYS A 303 11.66 7.65 1.96
N TYR A 304 11.86 6.89 0.88
CA TYR A 304 12.25 5.48 0.93
C TYR A 304 13.47 5.21 1.84
N SER A 305 14.53 6.02 1.72
CA SER A 305 15.73 5.89 2.56
C SER A 305 15.47 6.05 4.07
N ASP A 306 14.46 6.85 4.45
CA ASP A 306 14.10 7.03 5.85
C ASP A 306 13.21 5.90 6.34
N LEU A 307 12.31 5.38 5.49
CA LEU A 307 11.53 4.17 5.78
C LEU A 307 12.42 2.95 6.00
N GLN A 308 13.48 2.79 5.20
CA GLN A 308 14.48 1.72 5.38
C GLN A 308 15.14 1.81 6.76
N LYS A 309 15.57 3.01 7.19
CA LYS A 309 16.17 3.23 8.51
C LYS A 309 15.19 2.91 9.64
N ILE A 310 13.95 3.37 9.50
CA ILE A 310 12.88 3.07 10.46
C ILE A 310 12.69 1.56 10.56
N ALA A 311 12.46 0.87 9.46
CA ALA A 311 12.25 -0.58 9.44
C ALA A 311 13.45 -1.34 10.03
N SER A 312 14.68 -0.95 9.71
CA SER A 312 15.90 -1.55 10.25
C SER A 312 16.00 -1.44 11.78
N VAL A 313 15.58 -0.31 12.36
CA VAL A 313 15.58 -0.14 13.82
C VAL A 313 14.52 -1.03 14.48
N TYR A 314 13.33 -1.10 13.91
CA TYR A 314 12.26 -1.93 14.48
C TYR A 314 12.49 -3.43 14.27
N SER A 315 13.14 -3.87 13.17
CA SER A 315 13.48 -5.27 12.92
C SER A 315 14.49 -5.84 13.95
N ALA A 316 15.28 -4.97 14.59
CA ALA A 316 16.15 -5.35 15.71
C ALA A 316 15.38 -5.62 17.01
N LEU A 317 14.10 -5.27 17.09
CA LEU A 317 13.25 -5.46 18.26
C LEU A 317 12.32 -6.66 18.13
N THR A 318 11.70 -6.82 16.98
CA THR A 318 10.66 -7.84 16.76
C THR A 318 10.38 -8.00 15.26
N ASP A 319 9.80 -9.14 14.88
CA ASP A 319 9.17 -9.31 13.58
C ASP A 319 7.89 -8.48 13.51
N PHE A 320 7.56 -7.97 12.31
CA PHE A 320 6.37 -7.15 12.08
C PHE A 320 5.85 -7.31 10.66
N SER A 321 4.60 -6.90 10.46
CA SER A 321 4.00 -6.67 9.16
C SER A 321 3.85 -5.17 8.91
N LEU A 322 3.81 -4.76 7.65
CA LEU A 322 3.77 -3.35 7.25
C LEU A 322 2.34 -2.87 7.03
N ILE A 323 2.01 -1.72 7.59
CA ILE A 323 0.81 -0.95 7.26
C ILE A 323 1.25 0.36 6.62
N PHE A 324 0.72 0.67 5.44
CA PHE A 324 0.95 1.95 4.78
C PHE A 324 -0.26 2.86 4.94
N THR A 325 -0.01 4.07 5.41
CA THR A 325 -1.04 5.09 5.62
C THR A 325 -0.87 6.25 4.67
N LYS A 326 -1.94 7.04 4.52
CA LYS A 326 -1.95 8.29 3.76
C LYS A 326 -1.60 8.09 2.28
N LEU A 327 -2.17 7.04 1.68
CA LEU A 327 -2.01 6.78 0.26
C LEU A 327 -2.69 7.84 -0.63
N ASP A 328 -3.56 8.65 -0.05
CA ASP A 328 -4.19 9.83 -0.65
C ASP A 328 -3.25 11.03 -0.76
N GLU A 329 -2.17 11.06 0.03
CA GLU A 329 -1.16 12.12 0.00
C GLU A 329 -0.03 11.84 -1.01
N THR A 330 -0.04 10.69 -1.72
CA THR A 330 0.98 10.33 -2.71
C THR A 330 0.37 9.73 -3.98
N SER A 331 0.92 10.11 -5.13
CA SER A 331 0.57 9.52 -6.43
C SER A 331 1.28 8.18 -6.68
N SER A 332 2.43 7.95 -6.01
CA SER A 332 3.28 6.78 -6.23
C SER A 332 2.88 5.60 -5.34
N SER A 333 2.96 4.39 -5.89
CA SER A 333 2.73 3.14 -5.17
C SER A 333 3.97 2.25 -5.07
N GLY A 334 5.09 2.63 -5.67
CA GLY A 334 6.36 1.88 -5.70
C GLY A 334 6.94 1.63 -4.31
N ILE A 335 6.67 2.55 -3.38
CA ILE A 335 7.15 2.45 -1.99
C ILE A 335 6.74 1.14 -1.30
N MET A 336 5.53 0.61 -1.59
CA MET A 336 5.06 -0.64 -1.01
C MET A 336 5.88 -1.83 -1.51
N LEU A 337 6.14 -1.90 -2.82
CA LEU A 337 6.97 -2.93 -3.44
C LEU A 337 8.42 -2.84 -2.92
N ASN A 338 8.98 -1.64 -2.90
CA ASN A 338 10.34 -1.40 -2.42
C ASN A 338 10.54 -1.89 -0.98
N MET A 339 9.63 -1.50 -0.08
CA MET A 339 9.72 -1.89 1.32
C MET A 339 9.48 -3.39 1.51
N ARG A 340 8.56 -4.00 0.76
CA ARG A 340 8.33 -5.44 0.80
C ARG A 340 9.58 -6.23 0.40
N VAL A 341 10.21 -5.84 -0.69
CA VAL A 341 11.43 -6.49 -1.18
C VAL A 341 12.60 -6.27 -0.22
N LYS A 342 12.79 -5.04 0.24
CA LYS A 342 13.93 -4.68 1.11
C LYS A 342 13.88 -5.31 2.48
N THR A 343 12.69 -5.39 3.08
CA THR A 343 12.54 -5.88 4.46
C THR A 343 12.16 -7.35 4.54
N ASN A 344 11.65 -7.91 3.45
CA ASN A 344 10.97 -9.20 3.40
C ASN A 344 9.78 -9.33 4.37
N CYS A 345 9.30 -8.21 4.94
CA CYS A 345 8.15 -8.19 5.85
C CYS A 345 6.84 -8.23 5.06
N PRO A 346 5.83 -8.99 5.49
CA PRO A 346 4.54 -9.02 4.81
C PRO A 346 3.86 -7.65 4.85
N LEU A 347 3.19 -7.30 3.76
CA LEU A 347 2.27 -6.17 3.71
C LEU A 347 0.93 -6.59 4.33
N SER A 348 0.20 -5.64 4.91
CA SER A 348 -1.06 -5.93 5.60
C SER A 348 -2.19 -4.98 5.16
N TYR A 349 -2.36 -3.89 5.85
CA TYR A 349 -3.39 -2.90 5.55
C TYR A 349 -2.82 -1.67 4.87
N VAL A 350 -3.69 -0.99 4.13
CA VAL A 350 -3.43 0.33 3.57
C VAL A 350 -4.56 1.28 3.96
N THR A 351 -4.23 2.55 4.25
CA THR A 351 -5.24 3.56 4.53
C THR A 351 -5.12 4.75 3.59
N TRP A 352 -6.26 5.32 3.28
CA TRP A 352 -6.44 6.54 2.51
C TRP A 352 -7.52 7.39 3.17
N GLY A 353 -7.34 8.72 3.17
CA GLY A 353 -8.32 9.63 3.76
C GLY A 353 -8.53 9.52 5.27
N GLN A 354 -9.55 10.20 5.77
CA GLN A 354 -9.80 10.39 7.21
C GLN A 354 -11.04 9.67 7.74
N ASN A 355 -11.90 9.11 6.88
CA ASN A 355 -13.13 8.48 7.30
C ASN A 355 -12.87 7.17 8.03
N VAL A 356 -13.67 6.92 9.09
CA VAL A 356 -13.63 5.72 9.92
C VAL A 356 -15.02 5.11 9.91
N PRO A 357 -15.19 3.88 9.46
CA PRO A 357 -14.20 2.84 9.12
C PRO A 357 -13.78 2.75 7.63
N GLU A 358 -14.29 3.58 6.74
CA GLU A 358 -14.30 3.36 5.29
C GLU A 358 -12.90 3.39 4.66
N ASP A 359 -12.06 4.35 5.08
CA ASP A 359 -10.78 4.63 4.40
C ASP A 359 -9.64 3.68 4.83
N ILE A 360 -9.92 2.38 4.87
CA ILE A 360 -8.93 1.31 5.12
C ILE A 360 -9.31 0.05 4.35
N GLY A 361 -8.31 -0.65 3.84
CA GLY A 361 -8.47 -1.96 3.23
C GLY A 361 -7.26 -2.86 3.46
N GLU A 362 -7.40 -4.13 3.18
CA GLU A 362 -6.25 -5.01 3.05
C GLU A 362 -5.46 -4.61 1.80
N MET A 363 -4.15 -4.75 1.85
CA MET A 363 -3.30 -4.50 0.69
C MET A 363 -3.67 -5.50 -0.41
N ASP A 364 -4.07 -4.99 -1.55
CA ASP A 364 -4.39 -5.79 -2.74
C ASP A 364 -3.20 -5.77 -3.71
N PRO A 365 -2.49 -6.91 -3.88
CA PRO A 365 -1.34 -6.99 -4.78
C PRO A 365 -1.70 -6.68 -6.24
N GLN A 366 -2.92 -7.04 -6.67
CA GLN A 366 -3.36 -6.83 -8.04
C GLN A 366 -3.57 -5.34 -8.31
N ARG A 367 -4.24 -4.65 -7.37
CA ARG A 367 -4.46 -3.21 -7.45
C ARG A 367 -3.15 -2.42 -7.43
N VAL A 368 -2.19 -2.83 -6.60
CA VAL A 368 -0.86 -2.21 -6.56
C VAL A 368 -0.11 -2.45 -7.87
N ALA A 369 -0.06 -3.69 -8.36
CA ALA A 369 0.61 -4.02 -9.61
C ALA A 369 -0.01 -3.28 -10.81
N LYS A 370 -1.34 -3.17 -10.87
CA LYS A 370 -2.03 -2.37 -11.88
C LYS A 370 -1.60 -0.91 -11.82
N LYS A 371 -1.59 -0.30 -10.63
CA LYS A 371 -1.21 1.10 -10.46
C LYS A 371 0.24 1.36 -10.84
N LEU A 372 1.16 0.41 -10.59
CA LEU A 372 2.57 0.52 -10.99
C LEU A 372 2.79 0.46 -12.50
N LEU A 373 1.88 -0.19 -13.23
CA LEU A 373 1.96 -0.37 -14.67
C LEU A 373 1.04 0.59 -15.46
N SER A 374 0.21 1.40 -14.78
CA SER A 374 -0.62 2.42 -15.40
C SER A 374 0.08 3.78 -15.38
N ASP A 375 -0.20 4.60 -16.39
CA ASP A 375 0.28 5.98 -16.43
C ASP A 375 -0.36 6.84 -15.34
N ASN A 376 0.47 7.56 -14.58
CA ASN A 376 0.02 8.52 -13.57
C ASN A 376 -0.54 9.84 -14.16
N HIS A 377 -0.66 9.94 -15.49
CA HIS A 377 -1.04 11.18 -16.17
C HIS A 377 -2.55 11.30 -16.47
N THR A 378 -3.35 10.29 -16.12
CA THR A 378 -4.83 10.35 -16.24
C THR A 378 -5.46 10.54 -14.85
N ASN A 379 -5.50 11.79 -14.42
CA ASN A 379 -6.46 12.33 -13.45
C ASN A 379 -7.03 13.63 -13.97
#